data_b5b13db7c45bb3f19c2177b6481a6d20
#
_entry.id   b5b13db7c45bb3f19c2177b6481a6d20
#
_cell.length_a   1.000
_cell.length_b   1.000
_cell.length_c   1.000
_cell.angle_alpha   90.00
_cell.angle_beta   90.00
_cell.angle_gamma   90.00
#
_symmetry.space_group_name_H-M   'P 1'
#
loop_
_entity.id
_entity.type
_entity.pdbx_description
1 polymer ?
#
loop_
_entity_poly.entity_id
_entity_poly.type
_entity_poly.pdbx_seq_one_letter_code
_entity_poly.pdbx_strand_id
1 'polypeptide(L)'
;VIYSIVTITMLISLMFLIQNLLNVNKNPLTYITSGTIAEDIVPVVSEKKTIIRPYTDQDVKIVQNFYDYKGEKQNQENSLIFYENTYLQNSGVDYGKGSTFDVVAILEGTVIKVKQDDILGKIVEIRHSNDLIGSYQCLGETELKENDTVSQGQKIGTSGSCNISKNLGDHLHFEITSKGEVINPEAIYDKQLNEI
;
A
#
# COMPACT_ATOMS: atom_id res chain seq x y z
N VAL A 1 -6.62 14.10 61.21
CA VAL A 1 -7.96 13.72 60.71
C VAL A 1 -8.16 14.09 59.25
N ILE A 2 -7.85 15.33 58.82
CA ILE A 2 -8.07 15.78 57.41
C ILE A 2 -7.24 14.98 56.42
N TYR A 3 -5.96 14.72 56.70
CA TYR A 3 -5.09 13.92 55.84
C TYR A 3 -5.55 12.46 55.68
N SER A 4 -6.09 11.86 56.71
CA SER A 4 -6.62 10.48 56.62
C SER A 4 -7.89 10.38 55.76
N ILE A 5 -8.72 11.42 55.78
CA ILE A 5 -9.93 11.47 54.93
C ILE A 5 -9.51 11.63 53.44
N VAL A 6 -8.55 12.48 53.13
CA VAL A 6 -8.04 12.68 51.76
C VAL A 6 -7.39 11.41 51.21
N THR A 7 -6.62 10.69 52.02
CA THR A 7 -5.99 9.42 51.56
C THR A 7 -7.04 8.32 51.31
N ILE A 8 -8.07 8.25 52.12
CA ILE A 8 -9.16 7.26 51.96
C ILE A 8 -9.97 7.57 50.68
N THR A 9 -10.31 8.84 50.44
CA THR A 9 -11.02 9.22 49.19
C THR A 9 -10.21 8.96 47.93
N MET A 10 -8.89 9.17 47.98
CA MET A 10 -8.00 8.88 46.87
C MET A 10 -7.91 7.36 46.57
N LEU A 11 -7.86 6.52 47.61
CA LEU A 11 -7.86 5.07 47.45
C LEU A 11 -9.18 4.54 46.88
N ILE A 12 -10.33 5.09 47.33
CA ILE A 12 -11.66 4.71 46.81
C ILE A 12 -11.78 5.11 45.32
N SER A 13 -11.30 6.30 44.94
CA SER A 13 -11.28 6.77 43.54
C SER A 13 -10.42 5.88 42.67
N LEU A 14 -9.24 5.48 43.15
CA LEU A 14 -8.32 4.58 42.42
C LEU A 14 -8.93 3.19 42.26
N MET A 15 -9.61 2.67 43.28
CA MET A 15 -10.28 1.38 43.21
C MET A 15 -11.46 1.39 42.23
N PHE A 16 -12.19 2.49 42.12
CA PHE A 16 -13.27 2.68 41.16
C PHE A 16 -12.73 2.76 39.71
N LEU A 17 -11.58 3.41 39.51
CA LEU A 17 -10.88 3.46 38.22
C LEU A 17 -10.41 2.08 37.77
N ILE A 18 -9.84 1.29 38.68
CA ILE A 18 -9.37 -0.08 38.38
C ILE A 18 -10.56 -0.99 38.05
N GLN A 19 -11.68 -0.88 38.81
CA GLN A 19 -12.90 -1.65 38.54
C GLN A 19 -13.50 -1.30 37.16
N ASN A 20 -13.48 -0.02 36.77
CA ASN A 20 -13.97 0.42 35.47
C ASN A 20 -13.08 -0.11 34.33
N LEU A 21 -11.76 -0.09 34.49
CA LEU A 21 -10.82 -0.68 33.56
C LEU A 21 -10.96 -2.21 33.40
N LEU A 22 -11.25 -2.91 34.51
CA LEU A 22 -11.49 -4.34 34.52
C LEU A 22 -12.87 -4.73 33.96
N ASN A 23 -13.85 -3.84 34.07
CA ASN A 23 -15.22 -4.09 33.59
C ASN A 23 -15.41 -3.80 32.11
N VAL A 24 -14.56 -2.99 31.48
CA VAL A 24 -14.57 -2.76 30.03
C VAL A 24 -14.25 -4.05 29.25
N ASN A 25 -13.66 -5.04 29.87
CA ASN A 25 -13.27 -6.30 29.23
C ASN A 25 -14.24 -7.48 29.47
N LYS A 26 -15.45 -7.21 29.99
CA LYS A 26 -16.49 -8.25 30.19
C LYS A 26 -17.73 -7.95 29.36
N ASN A 27 -17.61 -8.00 28.04
CA ASN A 27 -18.77 -8.34 27.23
C ASN A 27 -18.86 -9.86 27.15
N PRO A 28 -19.80 -10.51 27.86
CA PRO A 28 -20.07 -11.91 27.60
C PRO A 28 -20.67 -12.00 26.20
N LEU A 29 -20.01 -12.74 25.33
CA LEU A 29 -20.62 -13.26 24.11
C LEU A 29 -21.88 -14.02 24.53
N THR A 30 -23.04 -13.40 24.37
CA THR A 30 -24.33 -14.06 24.61
C THR A 30 -24.49 -15.09 23.50
N TYR A 31 -24.17 -16.34 23.80
CA TYR A 31 -24.58 -17.47 22.99
C TYR A 31 -26.10 -17.56 23.00
N ILE A 32 -26.76 -17.20 21.94
CA ILE A 32 -28.16 -17.50 21.72
C ILE A 32 -28.25 -18.97 21.31
N THR A 33 -28.48 -19.82 22.30
CA THR A 33 -28.79 -21.23 22.05
C THR A 33 -30.30 -21.31 21.82
N SER A 34 -30.72 -21.56 20.63
CA SER A 34 -31.89 -22.35 20.17
C SER A 34 -32.52 -21.75 18.93
N GLY A 35 -32.34 -22.43 17.83
CA GLY A 35 -33.02 -22.22 16.57
C GLY A 35 -32.22 -22.95 15.48
N THR A 36 -32.62 -24.21 15.20
CA THR A 36 -32.15 -24.96 14.07
C THR A 36 -32.43 -24.20 12.78
N ILE A 37 -31.49 -23.44 12.33
CA ILE A 37 -31.35 -23.08 10.93
C ILE A 37 -30.03 -23.72 10.52
N ALA A 38 -30.11 -24.78 9.72
CA ALA A 38 -28.95 -25.23 8.94
C ALA A 38 -28.66 -24.10 7.94
N GLU A 39 -27.99 -23.07 8.39
CA GLU A 39 -27.27 -22.20 7.47
C GLU A 39 -26.14 -23.06 6.93
N ASP A 40 -26.22 -23.32 5.64
CA ASP A 40 -25.06 -23.76 4.87
C ASP A 40 -23.90 -22.84 5.29
N ILE A 41 -23.01 -23.39 6.09
CA ILE A 41 -21.71 -22.76 6.34
C ILE A 41 -21.01 -22.84 4.98
N VAL A 42 -21.28 -21.87 4.12
CA VAL A 42 -20.41 -21.63 2.98
C VAL A 42 -19.07 -21.32 3.62
N PRO A 43 -18.06 -22.20 3.48
CA PRO A 43 -16.73 -21.85 3.97
C PRO A 43 -16.38 -20.54 3.29
N VAL A 44 -16.20 -19.47 4.06
CA VAL A 44 -15.53 -18.28 3.57
C VAL A 44 -14.12 -18.75 3.30
N VAL A 45 -13.93 -19.26 2.10
CA VAL A 45 -12.59 -19.43 1.55
C VAL A 45 -12.11 -17.98 1.45
N SER A 46 -11.31 -17.57 2.40
CA SER A 46 -10.50 -16.38 2.26
C SER A 46 -9.69 -16.62 1.00
N GLU A 47 -10.19 -16.10 -0.12
CA GLU A 47 -9.42 -16.13 -1.36
C GLU A 47 -8.09 -15.46 -1.03
N LYS A 48 -7.04 -16.27 -1.02
CA LYS A 48 -5.69 -15.78 -0.82
C LYS A 48 -5.38 -14.90 -2.03
N LYS A 49 -5.59 -13.60 -1.85
CA LYS A 49 -5.36 -12.63 -2.90
C LYS A 49 -3.89 -12.60 -3.26
N THR A 50 -3.60 -12.76 -4.52
CA THR A 50 -2.27 -12.58 -5.09
C THR A 50 -2.08 -11.10 -5.46
N ILE A 51 -0.84 -10.63 -5.47
CA ILE A 51 -0.50 -9.27 -5.86
C ILE A 51 -0.67 -9.14 -7.37
N ILE A 52 -1.50 -8.18 -7.80
CA ILE A 52 -1.73 -7.92 -9.21
C ILE A 52 -0.80 -6.80 -9.73
N ARG A 53 -0.71 -6.66 -11.04
CA ARG A 53 -0.02 -5.53 -11.66
C ARG A 53 -0.78 -4.22 -11.43
N PRO A 54 -0.10 -3.05 -11.43
CA PRO A 54 -0.72 -1.75 -11.20
C PRO A 54 -1.52 -1.23 -12.40
N TYR A 55 -1.88 -2.10 -13.32
CA TYR A 55 -2.68 -1.82 -14.52
C TYR A 55 -3.42 -3.08 -14.98
N THR A 56 -4.48 -2.89 -15.78
CA THR A 56 -5.28 -3.99 -16.35
C THR A 56 -5.18 -4.06 -17.88
N ASP A 57 -4.69 -3.00 -18.50
CA ASP A 57 -4.55 -2.89 -19.95
C ASP A 57 -3.39 -3.77 -20.45
N GLN A 58 -3.67 -4.68 -21.40
CA GLN A 58 -2.73 -5.66 -21.92
C GLN A 58 -1.67 -5.05 -22.88
N ASP A 59 -1.93 -3.85 -23.38
CA ASP A 59 -0.97 -3.13 -24.25
C ASP A 59 0.13 -2.43 -23.45
N VAL A 60 -0.03 -2.31 -22.13
CA VAL A 60 0.98 -1.74 -21.24
C VAL A 60 2.16 -2.70 -21.12
N LYS A 61 3.36 -2.15 -21.26
CA LYS A 61 4.64 -2.90 -21.22
C LYS A 61 5.63 -2.22 -20.31
N ILE A 62 6.63 -2.94 -19.88
CA ILE A 62 7.80 -2.37 -19.21
C ILE A 62 8.57 -1.54 -20.23
N VAL A 63 8.77 -0.26 -19.93
CA VAL A 63 9.56 0.67 -20.75
C VAL A 63 10.92 0.96 -20.12
N GLN A 64 11.04 0.75 -18.79
CA GLN A 64 12.32 0.77 -18.07
C GLN A 64 12.27 -0.17 -16.87
N ASN A 65 13.30 -1.01 -16.71
CA ASN A 65 13.36 -2.02 -15.66
C ASN A 65 13.87 -1.46 -14.33
N PHE A 66 13.59 -2.17 -13.26
CA PHE A 66 14.23 -2.01 -11.96
C PHE A 66 15.74 -2.24 -12.07
N TYR A 67 16.56 -1.42 -11.37
CA TYR A 67 18.00 -1.58 -11.32
C TYR A 67 18.38 -2.67 -10.32
N ASP A 68 18.78 -3.83 -10.82
CA ASP A 68 19.32 -4.92 -9.99
C ASP A 68 20.84 -4.88 -9.99
N TYR A 69 21.46 -4.54 -8.85
CA TYR A 69 22.91 -4.51 -8.71
C TYR A 69 23.59 -5.88 -8.83
N LYS A 70 22.83 -6.97 -8.75
CA LYS A 70 23.27 -8.35 -8.98
C LYS A 70 22.96 -8.86 -10.38
N GLY A 71 22.20 -8.07 -11.14
CA GLY A 71 21.78 -8.43 -12.49
C GLY A 71 22.91 -8.36 -13.50
N GLU A 72 22.64 -8.82 -14.72
CA GLU A 72 23.56 -8.73 -15.82
C GLU A 72 23.84 -7.26 -16.18
N LYS A 73 25.08 -6.97 -16.62
CA LYS A 73 25.54 -5.61 -16.93
C LYS A 73 24.65 -4.89 -17.94
N GLN A 74 24.19 -5.58 -18.97
CA GLN A 74 23.29 -5.02 -19.98
C GLN A 74 21.96 -4.58 -19.38
N ASN A 75 21.40 -5.36 -18.43
CA ASN A 75 20.16 -5.00 -17.74
C ASN A 75 20.37 -3.81 -16.79
N GLN A 76 21.53 -3.74 -16.13
CA GLN A 76 21.89 -2.59 -15.29
C GLN A 76 21.98 -1.31 -16.11
N GLU A 77 22.64 -1.34 -17.28
CA GLU A 77 22.76 -0.18 -18.17
C GLU A 77 21.38 0.30 -18.66
N ASN A 78 20.47 -0.63 -18.99
CA ASN A 78 19.12 -0.33 -19.46
C ASN A 78 18.17 0.15 -18.34
N SER A 79 18.58 0.03 -17.08
CA SER A 79 17.81 0.43 -15.88
C SER A 79 18.34 1.72 -15.26
N LEU A 80 19.15 2.50 -16.00
CA LEU A 80 19.63 3.79 -15.56
C LEU A 80 18.73 4.92 -16.09
N ILE A 81 18.32 5.81 -15.19
CA ILE A 81 17.62 7.05 -15.51
C ILE A 81 18.68 8.13 -15.75
N PHE A 82 18.62 8.84 -16.87
CA PHE A 82 19.47 10.00 -17.12
C PHE A 82 18.70 11.29 -16.83
N TYR A 83 19.10 11.97 -15.78
CA TYR A 83 18.48 13.22 -15.35
C TYR A 83 19.57 14.24 -14.97
N GLU A 84 19.47 15.47 -15.46
CA GLU A 84 20.39 16.60 -15.17
C GLU A 84 21.88 16.22 -15.23
N ASN A 85 22.29 15.57 -16.32
CA ASN A 85 23.67 15.10 -16.55
C ASN A 85 24.16 14.02 -15.55
N THR A 86 23.25 13.37 -14.85
CA THR A 86 23.57 12.31 -13.88
C THR A 86 22.81 11.04 -14.23
N TYR A 87 23.46 9.89 -14.06
CA TYR A 87 22.81 8.59 -14.12
C TYR A 87 22.36 8.16 -12.74
N LEU A 88 21.08 7.87 -12.61
CA LEU A 88 20.45 7.38 -11.40
C LEU A 88 20.00 5.94 -11.60
N GLN A 89 20.08 5.14 -10.54
CA GLN A 89 19.53 3.79 -10.54
C GLN A 89 18.01 3.84 -10.47
N ASN A 90 17.31 3.08 -11.32
CA ASN A 90 15.86 3.01 -11.28
C ASN A 90 15.41 2.15 -10.09
N SER A 91 14.77 2.78 -9.09
CA SER A 91 14.28 2.14 -7.87
C SER A 91 12.93 1.42 -8.03
N GLY A 92 12.30 1.56 -9.19
CA GLY A 92 11.02 0.95 -9.54
C GLY A 92 11.04 0.33 -10.93
N VAL A 93 9.85 0.11 -11.46
CA VAL A 93 9.63 -0.28 -12.85
C VAL A 93 8.76 0.77 -13.51
N ASP A 94 9.12 1.18 -14.71
CA ASP A 94 8.32 2.10 -15.51
C ASP A 94 7.46 1.31 -16.51
N TYR A 95 6.16 1.58 -16.47
CA TYR A 95 5.16 0.96 -17.35
C TYR A 95 4.58 1.99 -18.31
N GLY A 96 4.49 1.66 -19.59
CA GLY A 96 3.97 2.56 -20.60
C GLY A 96 3.39 1.82 -21.81
N LYS A 97 2.56 2.52 -22.59
CA LYS A 97 2.04 2.05 -23.88
C LYS A 97 2.04 3.13 -24.96
N GLY A 98 2.74 4.25 -24.72
CA GLY A 98 2.77 5.40 -25.62
C GLY A 98 1.51 6.29 -25.56
N SER A 99 0.58 6.03 -24.64
CA SER A 99 -0.60 6.83 -24.32
C SER A 99 -1.02 6.60 -22.87
N THR A 100 -1.86 7.48 -22.36
CA THR A 100 -2.40 7.38 -21.00
C THR A 100 -3.18 6.08 -20.79
N PHE A 101 -3.08 5.49 -19.60
CA PHE A 101 -3.83 4.29 -19.17
C PHE A 101 -4.25 4.41 -17.71
N ASP A 102 -5.23 3.59 -17.33
CA ASP A 102 -5.72 3.52 -15.96
C ASP A 102 -4.74 2.79 -15.06
N VAL A 103 -4.43 3.40 -13.92
CA VAL A 103 -3.59 2.84 -12.85
C VAL A 103 -4.48 2.33 -11.74
N VAL A 104 -4.21 1.10 -11.28
CA VAL A 104 -5.03 0.42 -10.26
C VAL A 104 -4.20 0.01 -9.05
N ALA A 105 -4.86 -0.13 -7.91
CA ALA A 105 -4.22 -0.60 -6.67
C ALA A 105 -3.84 -2.09 -6.78
N ILE A 106 -2.59 -2.42 -6.46
CA ILE A 106 -2.07 -3.81 -6.53
C ILE A 106 -2.70 -4.75 -5.49
N LEU A 107 -3.14 -4.19 -4.37
CA LEU A 107 -3.83 -4.83 -3.25
C LEU A 107 -4.75 -3.82 -2.59
N GLU A 108 -5.65 -4.30 -1.70
CA GLU A 108 -6.36 -3.40 -0.77
C GLU A 108 -5.37 -2.70 0.16
N GLY A 109 -5.72 -1.48 0.57
CA GLY A 109 -4.85 -0.71 1.46
C GLY A 109 -5.41 0.65 1.83
N THR A 110 -4.58 1.43 2.51
CA THR A 110 -4.88 2.81 2.91
C THR A 110 -3.90 3.75 2.24
N VAL A 111 -4.40 4.81 1.64
CA VAL A 111 -3.59 5.90 1.07
C VAL A 111 -2.89 6.64 2.19
N ILE A 112 -1.57 6.62 2.18
CA ILE A 112 -0.74 7.27 3.21
C ILE A 112 -0.13 8.59 2.74
N LYS A 113 -0.15 8.83 1.41
CA LYS A 113 0.37 10.07 0.84
C LYS A 113 -0.25 10.36 -0.52
N VAL A 114 -0.61 11.60 -0.73
CA VAL A 114 -0.94 12.16 -2.04
C VAL A 114 -0.20 13.49 -2.19
N LYS A 115 0.72 13.56 -3.15
CA LYS A 115 1.60 14.74 -3.30
C LYS A 115 1.80 15.06 -4.78
N GLN A 116 1.87 16.35 -5.11
CA GLN A 116 2.45 16.83 -6.36
C GLN A 116 3.93 17.14 -6.12
N ASP A 117 4.79 16.56 -6.94
CA ASP A 117 6.24 16.76 -6.91
C ASP A 117 6.72 17.29 -8.26
N ASP A 118 7.66 18.24 -8.25
CA ASP A 118 8.13 18.89 -9.47
C ASP A 118 8.97 17.97 -10.36
N ILE A 119 9.59 16.93 -9.79
CA ILE A 119 10.48 15.99 -10.48
C ILE A 119 9.75 14.68 -10.79
N LEU A 120 9.10 14.11 -9.77
CA LEU A 120 8.45 12.79 -9.81
C LEU A 120 6.98 12.84 -10.25
N GLY A 121 6.45 14.05 -10.50
CA GLY A 121 5.05 14.23 -10.88
C GLY A 121 4.08 14.02 -9.71
N LYS A 122 2.88 13.57 -10.00
CA LYS A 122 1.91 13.25 -8.97
C LYS A 122 2.18 11.87 -8.39
N ILE A 123 2.20 11.79 -7.06
CA ILE A 123 2.56 10.61 -6.29
C ILE A 123 1.37 10.20 -5.43
N VAL A 124 1.05 8.91 -5.44
CA VAL A 124 0.16 8.26 -4.47
C VAL A 124 0.92 7.11 -3.83
N GLU A 125 0.99 7.10 -2.49
CA GLU A 125 1.53 5.96 -1.74
C GLU A 125 0.41 5.25 -0.99
N ILE A 126 0.35 3.93 -1.13
CA ILE A 126 -0.65 3.07 -0.50
C ILE A 126 0.07 2.07 0.40
N ARG A 127 -0.34 2.05 1.67
CA ARG A 127 0.10 1.03 2.62
C ARG A 127 -0.84 -0.16 2.57
N HIS A 128 -0.28 -1.30 2.29
CA HIS A 128 -0.93 -2.61 2.32
C HIS A 128 -0.58 -3.35 3.63
N SER A 129 -1.11 -4.54 3.82
CA SER A 129 -0.72 -5.42 4.94
C SER A 129 0.75 -5.86 4.85
N ASN A 130 1.32 -6.38 5.95
CA ASN A 130 2.70 -6.87 6.05
C ASN A 130 3.79 -5.82 5.74
N ASP A 131 3.55 -4.54 6.10
CA ASP A 131 4.48 -3.43 5.85
C ASP A 131 4.89 -3.28 4.38
N LEU A 132 4.01 -3.68 3.46
CA LEU A 132 4.17 -3.45 2.04
C LEU A 132 3.63 -2.06 1.69
N ILE A 133 4.42 -1.26 1.00
CA ILE A 133 4.02 0.07 0.49
C ILE A 133 4.23 0.09 -1.01
N GLY A 134 3.17 0.38 -1.75
CA GLY A 134 3.22 0.70 -3.17
C GLY A 134 3.29 2.21 -3.38
N SER A 135 4.28 2.69 -4.12
CA SER A 135 4.42 4.09 -4.53
C SER A 135 4.18 4.21 -6.03
N TYR A 136 3.13 4.93 -6.37
CA TYR A 136 2.68 5.19 -7.74
C TYR A 136 3.05 6.62 -8.09
N GLN A 137 4.01 6.80 -8.99
CA GLN A 137 4.57 8.09 -9.37
C GLN A 137 4.32 8.37 -10.86
N CYS A 138 4.59 9.60 -11.30
CA CYS A 138 4.30 10.07 -12.65
C CYS A 138 2.81 9.94 -13.01
N LEU A 139 1.91 10.03 -12.02
CA LEU A 139 0.48 9.99 -12.28
C LEU A 139 -0.01 11.27 -12.97
N GLY A 140 -0.99 11.14 -13.86
CA GLY A 140 -1.73 12.24 -14.46
C GLY A 140 -2.78 12.78 -13.49
N GLU A 141 -3.88 12.07 -13.33
CA GLU A 141 -4.99 12.46 -12.46
C GLU A 141 -5.24 11.41 -11.38
N THR A 142 -5.66 11.86 -10.21
CA THR A 142 -6.19 11.05 -9.11
C THR A 142 -7.19 11.86 -8.32
N GLU A 143 -8.24 11.21 -7.85
CA GLU A 143 -9.24 11.80 -6.95
C GLU A 143 -9.00 11.38 -5.48
N LEU A 144 -8.03 10.49 -5.24
CA LEU A 144 -7.71 9.97 -3.92
C LEU A 144 -7.14 11.06 -3.01
N LYS A 145 -7.39 10.88 -1.73
CA LYS A 145 -6.86 11.70 -0.63
C LYS A 145 -6.19 10.81 0.40
N GLU A 146 -5.34 11.40 1.22
CA GLU A 146 -4.75 10.71 2.37
C GLU A 146 -5.85 10.18 3.31
N ASN A 147 -5.64 8.96 3.81
CA ASN A 147 -6.54 8.15 4.61
C ASN A 147 -7.72 7.50 3.85
N ASP A 148 -7.84 7.68 2.54
CA ASP A 148 -8.79 6.90 1.76
C ASP A 148 -8.41 5.41 1.78
N THR A 149 -9.42 4.54 1.79
CA THR A 149 -9.22 3.09 1.63
C THR A 149 -9.47 2.71 0.17
N VAL A 150 -8.64 1.81 -0.33
CA VAL A 150 -8.78 1.28 -1.70
C VAL A 150 -8.89 -0.23 -1.68
N SER A 151 -9.65 -0.78 -2.61
CA SER A 151 -9.71 -2.22 -2.87
C SER A 151 -8.69 -2.62 -3.94
N GLN A 152 -8.26 -3.89 -3.93
CA GLN A 152 -7.44 -4.42 -5.02
C GLN A 152 -8.12 -4.24 -6.38
N GLY A 153 -7.37 -3.77 -7.38
CA GLY A 153 -7.89 -3.51 -8.73
C GLY A 153 -8.70 -2.21 -8.85
N GLN A 154 -8.95 -1.50 -7.76
CA GLN A 154 -9.61 -0.19 -7.82
C GLN A 154 -8.74 0.80 -8.57
N LYS A 155 -9.33 1.55 -9.51
CA LYS A 155 -8.66 2.68 -10.18
C LYS A 155 -8.25 3.71 -9.13
N ILE A 156 -6.97 4.09 -9.15
CA ILE A 156 -6.38 5.09 -8.26
C ILE A 156 -5.98 6.36 -9.01
N GLY A 157 -5.90 6.29 -10.33
CA GLY A 157 -5.53 7.42 -11.17
C GLY A 157 -5.28 6.99 -12.61
N THR A 158 -4.58 7.85 -13.34
CA THR A 158 -4.09 7.58 -14.69
C THR A 158 -2.58 7.71 -14.73
N SER A 159 -1.93 7.05 -15.69
CA SER A 159 -0.55 7.35 -16.01
C SER A 159 -0.42 8.78 -16.55
N GLY A 160 0.75 9.36 -16.39
CA GLY A 160 1.05 10.71 -16.83
C GLY A 160 2.53 10.89 -17.12
N SER A 161 3.01 12.11 -17.11
CA SER A 161 4.41 12.43 -17.35
C SER A 161 5.06 13.05 -16.12
N CYS A 162 6.36 12.87 -15.96
CA CYS A 162 7.17 13.47 -14.91
C CYS A 162 8.53 13.94 -15.46
N ASN A 163 9.18 14.83 -14.73
CA ASN A 163 10.40 15.46 -15.24
C ASN A 163 11.61 14.55 -15.21
N ILE A 164 11.68 13.61 -14.26
CA ILE A 164 12.82 12.70 -14.12
C ILE A 164 12.97 11.74 -15.32
N SER A 165 11.86 11.32 -15.92
CA SER A 165 11.82 10.38 -17.05
C SER A 165 10.98 10.93 -18.22
N LYS A 166 11.12 12.22 -18.50
CA LYS A 166 10.33 12.95 -19.51
C LYS A 166 10.37 12.33 -20.91
N ASN A 167 11.47 11.66 -21.24
CA ASN A 167 11.66 10.96 -22.50
C ASN A 167 10.74 9.73 -22.68
N LEU A 168 10.16 9.20 -21.60
CA LEU A 168 9.24 8.06 -21.67
C LEU A 168 7.80 8.48 -22.05
N GLY A 169 7.49 9.80 -22.05
CA GLY A 169 6.12 10.28 -22.26
C GLY A 169 5.19 9.90 -21.10
N ASP A 170 3.93 9.56 -21.40
CA ASP A 170 2.98 9.10 -20.40
C ASP A 170 3.33 7.68 -19.96
N HIS A 171 3.66 7.53 -18.69
CA HIS A 171 4.05 6.26 -18.06
C HIS A 171 3.64 6.24 -16.58
N LEU A 172 3.72 5.10 -15.96
CA LEU A 172 3.65 4.92 -14.52
C LEU A 172 5.03 4.48 -14.03
N HIS A 173 5.65 5.25 -13.15
CA HIS A 173 6.76 4.76 -12.35
C HIS A 173 6.21 4.12 -11.06
N PHE A 174 6.53 2.85 -10.85
CA PHE A 174 5.99 2.08 -9.73
C PHE A 174 7.11 1.47 -8.89
N GLU A 175 7.11 1.81 -7.61
CA GLU A 175 8.03 1.27 -6.61
C GLU A 175 7.29 0.46 -5.56
N ILE A 176 7.97 -0.54 -5.02
CA ILE A 176 7.51 -1.31 -3.86
C ILE A 176 8.57 -1.31 -2.78
N THR A 177 8.12 -0.98 -1.57
CA THR A 177 8.91 -1.12 -0.36
C THR A 177 8.30 -2.21 0.52
N SER A 178 9.09 -3.20 0.90
CA SER A 178 8.70 -4.26 1.84
C SER A 178 9.61 -4.19 3.06
N LYS A 179 9.03 -4.05 4.26
CA LYS A 179 9.79 -3.98 5.54
C LYS A 179 10.90 -2.91 5.53
N GLY A 180 10.68 -1.81 4.80
CA GLY A 180 11.63 -0.71 4.67
C GLY A 180 12.69 -0.86 3.57
N GLU A 181 12.71 -1.96 2.84
CA GLU A 181 13.61 -2.18 1.71
C GLU A 181 12.87 -2.07 0.37
N VAL A 182 13.49 -1.38 -0.59
CA VAL A 182 12.97 -1.30 -1.96
C VAL A 182 13.24 -2.63 -2.67
N ILE A 183 12.20 -3.20 -3.26
CA ILE A 183 12.26 -4.49 -3.95
C ILE A 183 11.78 -4.37 -5.38
N ASN A 184 12.24 -5.28 -6.26
CA ASN A 184 11.80 -5.34 -7.64
C ASN A 184 10.31 -5.71 -7.71
N PRO A 185 9.42 -4.84 -8.24
CA PRO A 185 8.00 -5.13 -8.39
C PRO A 185 7.70 -6.39 -9.19
N GLU A 186 8.47 -6.66 -10.25
CA GLU A 186 8.27 -7.84 -11.10
C GLU A 186 8.53 -9.17 -10.37
N ALA A 187 9.25 -9.13 -9.24
CA ALA A 187 9.54 -10.32 -8.47
C ALA A 187 8.40 -10.77 -7.55
N ILE A 188 7.36 -9.95 -7.37
CA ILE A 188 6.29 -10.22 -6.39
C ILE A 188 4.89 -10.38 -6.98
N TYR A 189 4.68 -10.03 -8.24
CA TYR A 189 3.38 -10.26 -8.87
C TYR A 189 3.02 -11.75 -8.88
N ASP A 190 1.73 -12.03 -8.80
CA ASP A 190 1.14 -13.36 -8.72
C ASP A 190 1.49 -14.15 -7.43
N LYS A 191 2.32 -13.58 -6.55
CA LYS A 191 2.62 -14.14 -5.23
C LYS A 191 1.56 -13.71 -4.22
N GLN A 192 1.40 -14.55 -3.20
CA GLN A 192 0.62 -14.19 -2.02
C GLN A 192 1.46 -13.31 -1.08
N LEU A 193 0.78 -12.46 -0.31
CA LEU A 193 1.45 -11.51 0.59
C LEU A 193 2.33 -12.18 1.67
N ASN A 194 2.04 -13.43 2.02
CA ASN A 194 2.84 -14.21 2.98
C ASN A 194 4.09 -14.87 2.37
N GLU A 195 4.32 -14.70 1.06
CA GLU A 195 5.47 -15.24 0.33
C GLU A 195 6.56 -14.18 0.07
N ILE A 196 6.37 -12.96 0.66
CA ILE A 196 7.25 -11.79 0.47
C ILE A 196 8.00 -11.43 1.76
#